data_485fcdd25778d859279612a3932a347d
#
_entry.id   485fcdd25778d859279612a3932a347d
#
_cell.length_a   1.000
_cell.length_b   1.000
_cell.length_c   1.000
_cell.angle_alpha   90.00
_cell.angle_beta   90.00
_cell.angle_gamma   90.00
#
_symmetry.space_group_name_H-M   'P 1'
#
loop_
_entity.id
_entity.type
_entity.pdbx_description
1 polymer ?
#
loop_
_entity_poly.entity_id
_entity_poly.type
_entity_poly.pdbx_seq_one_letter_code
_entity_poly.pdbx_strand_id
1 'polypeptide(L)'
;MIGYYVHHHGLGHRNRATQIARELSVPVLGFSTLECPPDWPGEWVQLPPDTTDQPEDPTANGVLHWAPLGHPGHRERMGLLADRLRTDVDLMVTDTSAEVTLLARLMGVPTVVMAMRGDRTDRTHRAAYDAATALVAPWSAETAEPYWPEEWNRKTTFTGAISRFDAPVRDAAGVGRHPLQPATPASGTDVAEPPSGVVHRESVLVVWGRGGTVVGDADIAAARAATPGWRWTVRTPDAPSPDLWRELHEATVVVTHGGNNAVAELSAARVPAVVVAQPRPHDEQLATAAALDRAGICVGLEHWPSPADWPVLLERALTLGGQRWDVWRHGDGAHRAAAALETLLRGERP
;
A
#
# COMPACT_ATOMS: atom_id res chain seq x y z
N MET A 1 2.16 20.37 -14.73
CA MET A 1 2.81 19.46 -13.73
C MET A 1 1.78 18.52 -13.11
N ILE A 2 2.22 17.43 -12.47
CA ILE A 2 1.31 16.51 -11.76
C ILE A 2 1.18 16.96 -10.31
N GLY A 3 -0.06 17.20 -9.84
CA GLY A 3 -0.37 17.34 -8.42
C GLY A 3 -0.62 15.96 -7.80
N TYR A 4 -0.11 15.69 -6.60
CA TYR A 4 -0.29 14.43 -5.89
C TYR A 4 -0.75 14.68 -4.45
N TYR A 5 -2.03 14.45 -4.19
CA TYR A 5 -2.58 14.50 -2.83
C TYR A 5 -2.31 13.20 -2.10
N VAL A 6 -1.64 13.28 -0.95
CA VAL A 6 -1.27 12.15 -0.10
C VAL A 6 -2.05 12.21 1.20
N HIS A 7 -2.88 11.20 1.44
CA HIS A 7 -3.66 11.12 2.67
C HIS A 7 -2.76 10.95 3.91
N HIS A 8 -3.17 11.56 5.01
CA HIS A 8 -2.34 11.63 6.23
C HIS A 8 -2.50 10.44 7.20
N HIS A 9 -3.50 9.58 7.00
CA HIS A 9 -3.68 8.40 7.84
C HIS A 9 -2.71 7.27 7.46
N GLY A 10 -1.70 7.10 8.30
CA GLY A 10 -0.65 6.08 8.11
C GLY A 10 0.40 6.48 7.06
N LEU A 11 1.52 5.75 7.08
CA LEU A 11 2.65 6.01 6.19
C LEU A 11 2.52 5.31 4.82
N GLY A 12 1.50 4.46 4.64
CA GLY A 12 1.32 3.66 3.43
C GLY A 12 1.13 4.50 2.18
N HIS A 13 0.26 5.49 2.26
CA HIS A 13 -0.02 6.42 1.17
C HIS A 13 1.24 7.22 0.79
N ARG A 14 1.95 7.76 1.78
CA ARG A 14 3.18 8.52 1.57
C ARG A 14 4.27 7.67 0.90
N ASN A 15 4.51 6.46 1.38
CA ASN A 15 5.52 5.58 0.81
C ASN A 15 5.21 5.25 -0.65
N ARG A 16 3.96 4.86 -0.97
CA ARG A 16 3.52 4.58 -2.32
C ARG A 16 3.65 5.80 -3.23
N ALA A 17 3.16 6.96 -2.79
CA ALA A 17 3.26 8.21 -3.52
C ALA A 17 4.72 8.56 -3.85
N THR A 18 5.63 8.41 -2.88
CA THR A 18 7.06 8.66 -3.08
C THR A 18 7.67 7.70 -4.10
N GLN A 19 7.34 6.41 -4.06
CA GLN A 19 7.83 5.46 -5.07
C GLN A 19 7.36 5.85 -6.48
N ILE A 20 6.08 6.19 -6.65
CA ILE A 20 5.54 6.62 -7.95
C ILE A 20 6.18 7.94 -8.39
N ALA A 21 6.27 8.92 -7.50
CA ALA A 21 6.84 10.24 -7.82
C ALA A 21 8.29 10.15 -8.31
N ARG A 22 9.08 9.22 -7.78
CA ARG A 22 10.48 8.99 -8.20
C ARG A 22 10.62 8.41 -9.60
N GLU A 23 9.61 7.75 -10.10
CA GLU A 23 9.56 7.21 -11.47
C GLU A 23 9.05 8.21 -12.50
N LEU A 24 8.47 9.36 -12.07
CA LEU A 24 8.00 10.39 -12.98
C LEU A 24 9.16 11.15 -13.62
N SER A 25 9.07 11.39 -14.93
CA SER A 25 10.00 12.23 -15.68
C SER A 25 9.57 13.71 -15.71
N VAL A 26 8.36 14.00 -15.24
CA VAL A 26 7.75 15.35 -15.21
C VAL A 26 7.71 15.91 -13.77
N PRO A 27 7.64 17.26 -13.61
CA PRO A 27 7.54 17.85 -12.30
C PRO A 27 6.30 17.39 -11.52
N VAL A 28 6.49 17.09 -10.23
CA VAL A 28 5.43 16.67 -9.30
C VAL A 28 5.33 17.60 -8.10
N LEU A 29 4.10 17.92 -7.69
CA LEU A 29 3.77 18.74 -6.54
C LEU A 29 2.97 17.90 -5.54
N GLY A 30 3.58 17.61 -4.39
CA GLY A 30 2.92 16.87 -3.31
C GLY A 30 2.05 17.76 -2.43
N PHE A 31 0.94 17.23 -1.95
CA PHE A 31 0.03 17.89 -0.99
C PHE A 31 -0.27 16.94 0.15
N SER A 32 0.04 17.30 1.37
CA SER A 32 -0.33 16.51 2.56
C SER A 32 -0.24 17.33 3.85
N THR A 33 -0.91 16.80 4.88
CA THR A 33 -0.67 17.22 6.27
C THR A 33 0.59 16.56 6.85
N LEU A 34 1.08 15.47 6.24
CA LEU A 34 2.35 14.83 6.60
C LEU A 34 3.52 15.71 6.18
N GLU A 35 4.62 15.60 6.91
CA GLU A 35 5.89 16.21 6.51
C GLU A 35 6.36 15.66 5.17
N CYS A 36 7.04 16.53 4.41
CA CYS A 36 7.66 16.15 3.15
C CYS A 36 8.62 14.97 3.35
N PRO A 37 8.48 13.89 2.60
CA PRO A 37 9.48 12.82 2.65
C PRO A 37 10.85 13.35 2.20
N PRO A 38 11.95 12.93 2.84
CA PRO A 38 13.28 13.41 2.49
C PRO A 38 13.71 13.08 1.05
N ASP A 39 13.09 12.08 0.47
CA ASP A 39 13.34 11.59 -0.89
C ASP A 39 12.22 11.93 -1.89
N TRP A 40 11.34 12.87 -1.55
CA TRP A 40 10.35 13.40 -2.49
C TRP A 40 11.03 14.20 -3.61
N PRO A 41 10.77 13.90 -4.89
CA PRO A 41 11.57 14.46 -6.00
C PRO A 41 11.10 15.84 -6.50
N GLY A 42 10.09 16.45 -5.89
CA GLY A 42 9.48 17.70 -6.35
C GLY A 42 9.16 18.69 -5.26
N GLU A 43 8.26 19.62 -5.54
CA GLU A 43 7.72 20.55 -4.55
C GLU A 43 6.73 19.84 -3.63
N TRP A 44 6.57 20.42 -2.42
CA TRP A 44 5.63 19.93 -1.42
C TRP A 44 4.88 21.08 -0.75
N VAL A 45 3.56 21.00 -0.78
CA VAL A 45 2.69 21.94 -0.06
C VAL A 45 2.25 21.27 1.25
N GLN A 46 2.71 21.81 2.35
CA GLN A 46 2.28 21.43 3.69
C GLN A 46 0.86 21.92 3.92
N LEU A 47 -0.10 21.00 4.00
CA LEU A 47 -1.50 21.33 4.25
C LEU A 47 -1.76 21.45 5.76
N PRO A 48 -2.57 22.43 6.20
CA PRO A 48 -2.98 22.50 7.59
C PRO A 48 -3.84 21.29 7.99
N PRO A 49 -3.83 20.88 9.27
CA PRO A 49 -4.69 19.83 9.77
C PRO A 49 -6.17 20.23 9.69
N ASP A 50 -7.01 19.25 9.38
CA ASP A 50 -8.47 19.41 9.31
C ASP A 50 -9.22 18.49 10.30
N THR A 51 -8.49 17.91 11.23
CA THR A 51 -9.05 17.05 12.29
C THR A 51 -9.54 17.88 13.47
N THR A 52 -10.68 17.48 14.05
CA THR A 52 -11.28 18.10 15.24
C THR A 52 -12.03 17.03 16.03
N ASP A 53 -12.07 17.19 17.36
CA ASP A 53 -12.82 16.32 18.27
C ASP A 53 -14.34 16.59 18.23
N GLN A 54 -14.76 17.73 17.68
CA GLN A 54 -16.16 18.15 17.60
C GLN A 54 -16.50 18.61 16.18
N PRO A 55 -16.56 17.69 15.20
CA PRO A 55 -16.91 18.06 13.84
C PRO A 55 -18.41 18.37 13.71
N GLU A 56 -18.75 19.49 13.05
CA GLU A 56 -20.11 19.82 12.69
C GLU A 56 -20.40 19.31 11.27
N ASP A 57 -21.43 18.48 11.11
CA ASP A 57 -21.86 17.85 9.84
C ASP A 57 -20.68 17.45 8.89
N PRO A 58 -19.72 16.63 9.36
CA PRO A 58 -18.50 16.39 8.62
C PRO A 58 -18.70 15.63 7.33
N THR A 59 -19.84 14.96 7.16
CA THR A 59 -20.12 14.10 6.01
C THR A 59 -21.09 14.68 4.99
N ALA A 60 -21.62 15.88 5.23
CA ALA A 60 -22.64 16.48 4.37
C ALA A 60 -23.77 15.48 4.04
N ASN A 61 -24.41 14.92 5.07
CA ASN A 61 -25.42 13.86 4.97
C ASN A 61 -24.93 12.57 4.24
N GLY A 62 -23.68 12.19 4.40
CA GLY A 62 -23.08 10.98 3.79
C GLY A 62 -22.74 11.14 2.29
N VAL A 63 -22.64 12.37 1.80
CA VAL A 63 -22.20 12.67 0.42
C VAL A 63 -20.68 12.77 0.33
N LEU A 64 -20.04 13.17 1.43
CA LEU A 64 -18.60 13.34 1.58
C LEU A 64 -18.09 12.46 2.71
N HIS A 65 -16.80 12.21 2.73
CA HIS A 65 -16.17 11.50 3.86
C HIS A 65 -15.80 12.46 4.98
N TRP A 66 -15.22 13.63 4.63
CA TRP A 66 -14.76 14.57 5.62
C TRP A 66 -14.72 16.00 5.06
N ALA A 67 -15.70 16.81 5.45
CA ALA A 67 -15.81 18.23 5.11
C ALA A 67 -16.52 19.00 6.24
N PRO A 68 -15.93 19.11 7.45
CA PRO A 68 -16.57 19.69 8.62
C PRO A 68 -16.90 21.18 8.39
N LEU A 69 -18.13 21.56 8.75
CA LEU A 69 -18.57 22.93 8.63
C LEU A 69 -17.76 23.85 9.55
N GLY A 70 -17.45 25.04 9.07
CA GLY A 70 -16.78 26.08 9.87
C GLY A 70 -15.31 25.82 10.21
N HIS A 71 -14.75 24.65 9.93
CA HIS A 71 -13.38 24.31 10.31
C HIS A 71 -12.34 25.14 9.55
N PRO A 72 -11.51 25.96 10.22
CA PRO A 72 -10.59 26.89 9.54
C PRO A 72 -9.50 26.17 8.74
N GLY A 73 -8.88 25.12 9.31
CA GLY A 73 -7.85 24.35 8.60
C GLY A 73 -8.39 23.61 7.38
N HIS A 74 -9.65 23.12 7.43
CA HIS A 74 -10.27 22.54 6.25
C HIS A 74 -10.48 23.56 5.13
N ARG A 75 -10.96 24.78 5.46
CA ARG A 75 -11.09 25.87 4.47
C ARG A 75 -9.76 26.28 3.88
N GLU A 76 -8.73 26.44 4.71
CA GLU A 76 -7.41 26.86 4.28
C GLU A 76 -6.77 25.82 3.34
N ARG A 77 -6.83 24.52 3.68
CA ARG A 77 -6.29 23.45 2.82
C ARG A 77 -6.99 23.38 1.48
N MET A 78 -8.32 23.54 1.45
CA MET A 78 -9.07 23.56 0.19
C MET A 78 -8.74 24.78 -0.64
N GLY A 79 -8.49 25.94 -0.02
CA GLY A 79 -7.99 27.15 -0.68
C GLY A 79 -6.60 26.95 -1.30
N LEU A 80 -5.64 26.40 -0.53
CA LEU A 80 -4.29 26.10 -1.02
C LEU A 80 -4.31 25.13 -2.21
N LEU A 81 -5.14 24.08 -2.14
CA LEU A 81 -5.33 23.14 -3.25
C LEU A 81 -5.92 23.86 -4.48
N ALA A 82 -6.98 24.67 -4.30
CA ALA A 82 -7.63 25.40 -5.39
C ALA A 82 -6.68 26.39 -6.07
N ASP A 83 -5.87 27.10 -5.32
CA ASP A 83 -4.88 28.03 -5.88
C ASP A 83 -3.88 27.33 -6.79
N ARG A 84 -3.33 26.19 -6.36
CA ARG A 84 -2.38 25.43 -7.17
C ARG A 84 -3.04 24.70 -8.34
N LEU A 85 -4.27 24.21 -8.18
CA LEU A 85 -5.08 23.65 -9.28
C LEU A 85 -5.37 24.68 -10.38
N ARG A 86 -5.48 25.95 -10.03
CA ARG A 86 -5.75 27.04 -10.98
C ARG A 86 -4.52 27.41 -11.81
N THR A 87 -3.31 27.22 -11.31
CA THR A 87 -2.08 27.79 -11.92
C THR A 87 -1.07 26.73 -12.37
N ASP A 88 -0.91 25.63 -11.63
CA ASP A 88 0.26 24.77 -11.76
C ASP A 88 -0.05 23.31 -12.09
N VAL A 89 -1.24 22.83 -11.73
CA VAL A 89 -1.59 21.41 -11.81
C VAL A 89 -2.41 21.13 -13.07
N ASP A 90 -1.85 20.31 -13.97
CA ASP A 90 -2.49 19.87 -15.21
C ASP A 90 -3.15 18.48 -15.08
N LEU A 91 -2.75 17.70 -14.08
CA LEU A 91 -3.30 16.38 -13.72
C LEU A 91 -3.24 16.21 -12.20
N MET A 92 -4.35 15.87 -11.57
CA MET A 92 -4.39 15.65 -10.12
C MET A 92 -4.51 14.17 -9.77
N VAL A 93 -3.56 13.64 -9.04
CA VAL A 93 -3.60 12.30 -8.44
C VAL A 93 -4.10 12.44 -7.00
N THR A 94 -5.14 11.67 -6.64
CA THR A 94 -5.67 11.67 -5.28
C THR A 94 -5.50 10.28 -4.65
N ASP A 95 -4.74 10.23 -3.59
CA ASP A 95 -4.58 9.01 -2.81
C ASP A 95 -5.55 9.05 -1.61
N THR A 96 -6.75 8.52 -1.85
CA THR A 96 -7.90 8.38 -0.94
C THR A 96 -8.57 9.70 -0.47
N SER A 97 -8.83 10.66 -1.35
CA SER A 97 -9.75 11.75 -1.02
C SER A 97 -10.78 11.98 -2.13
N ALA A 98 -12.04 11.72 -1.81
CA ALA A 98 -13.16 12.04 -2.67
C ALA A 98 -13.32 13.56 -2.84
N GLU A 99 -13.16 14.32 -1.77
CA GLU A 99 -13.30 15.77 -1.74
C GLU A 99 -12.30 16.45 -2.67
N VAL A 100 -11.03 16.05 -2.59
CA VAL A 100 -9.96 16.60 -3.46
C VAL A 100 -10.16 16.16 -4.91
N THR A 101 -10.63 14.94 -5.16
CA THR A 101 -10.98 14.46 -6.50
C THR A 101 -12.08 15.33 -7.11
N LEU A 102 -13.15 15.58 -6.36
CA LEU A 102 -14.27 16.41 -6.81
C LEU A 102 -13.87 17.87 -7.00
N LEU A 103 -13.06 18.43 -6.09
CA LEU A 103 -12.54 19.80 -6.24
C LEU A 103 -11.73 19.95 -7.52
N ALA A 104 -10.76 19.08 -7.77
CA ALA A 104 -9.95 19.13 -8.97
C ALA A 104 -10.81 19.00 -10.24
N ARG A 105 -11.77 18.07 -10.23
CA ARG A 105 -12.69 17.90 -11.36
C ARG A 105 -13.59 19.11 -11.59
N LEU A 106 -14.09 19.78 -10.54
CA LEU A 106 -14.86 21.01 -10.61
C LEU A 106 -14.04 22.17 -11.17
N MET A 107 -12.73 22.18 -10.94
CA MET A 107 -11.81 23.16 -11.51
C MET A 107 -11.35 22.83 -12.94
N GLY A 108 -11.89 21.76 -13.54
CA GLY A 108 -11.57 21.36 -14.91
C GLY A 108 -10.26 20.60 -15.06
N VAL A 109 -9.63 20.19 -13.96
CA VAL A 109 -8.38 19.41 -13.97
C VAL A 109 -8.72 17.92 -14.08
N PRO A 110 -8.10 17.18 -15.02
CA PRO A 110 -8.22 15.71 -15.07
C PRO A 110 -7.74 15.08 -13.77
N THR A 111 -8.42 14.03 -13.32
CA THR A 111 -8.13 13.40 -12.02
C THR A 111 -7.85 11.92 -12.17
N VAL A 112 -6.90 11.43 -11.38
CA VAL A 112 -6.60 10.01 -11.21
C VAL A 112 -6.77 9.65 -9.74
N VAL A 113 -7.60 8.65 -9.45
CA VAL A 113 -7.75 8.14 -8.08
C VAL A 113 -6.89 6.91 -7.90
N MET A 114 -6.05 6.91 -6.86
CA MET A 114 -5.38 5.71 -6.38
C MET A 114 -6.41 4.82 -5.71
N ALA A 115 -6.75 3.74 -6.37
CA ALA A 115 -7.79 2.85 -5.92
C ALA A 115 -7.40 2.12 -4.62
N MET A 116 -8.41 1.80 -3.84
CA MET A 116 -8.29 1.03 -2.61
C MET A 116 -9.17 -0.21 -2.69
N ARG A 117 -8.73 -1.30 -2.06
CA ARG A 117 -9.52 -2.53 -1.93
C ARG A 117 -10.72 -2.34 -0.99
N GLY A 118 -11.62 -3.32 -1.03
CA GLY A 118 -12.84 -3.34 -0.26
C GLY A 118 -14.02 -2.70 -0.97
N ASP A 119 -15.17 -2.70 -0.31
CA ASP A 119 -16.38 -2.12 -0.89
C ASP A 119 -16.28 -0.60 -0.98
N ARG A 120 -16.21 -0.10 -2.20
CA ARG A 120 -16.16 1.33 -2.55
C ARG A 120 -17.42 1.77 -3.30
N THR A 121 -18.52 1.05 -3.13
CA THR A 121 -19.79 1.34 -3.81
C THR A 121 -20.68 2.31 -3.03
N ASP A 122 -20.23 2.82 -1.90
CA ASP A 122 -20.91 3.89 -1.18
C ASP A 122 -20.95 5.19 -2.01
N ARG A 123 -21.84 6.09 -1.62
CA ARG A 123 -22.16 7.31 -2.37
C ARG A 123 -20.92 8.18 -2.63
N THR A 124 -20.05 8.31 -1.65
CA THR A 124 -18.88 9.19 -1.72
C THR A 124 -17.80 8.62 -2.64
N HIS A 125 -17.47 7.33 -2.49
CA HIS A 125 -16.51 6.68 -3.38
C HIS A 125 -17.04 6.62 -4.82
N ARG A 126 -18.34 6.31 -5.02
CA ARG A 126 -18.95 6.35 -6.35
C ARG A 126 -18.77 7.72 -7.00
N ALA A 127 -19.07 8.81 -6.29
CA ALA A 127 -18.92 10.15 -6.84
C ALA A 127 -17.47 10.43 -7.28
N ALA A 128 -16.48 10.05 -6.47
CA ALA A 128 -15.07 10.25 -6.79
C ALA A 128 -14.59 9.34 -7.94
N TYR A 129 -14.90 8.04 -7.86
CA TYR A 129 -14.46 7.07 -8.86
C TYR A 129 -15.13 7.32 -10.20
N ASP A 130 -16.43 7.64 -10.24
CA ASP A 130 -17.17 7.96 -11.48
C ASP A 130 -16.63 9.24 -12.13
N ALA A 131 -16.35 10.28 -11.33
CA ALA A 131 -15.84 11.57 -11.80
C ALA A 131 -14.38 11.52 -12.27
N ALA A 132 -13.58 10.57 -11.76
CA ALA A 132 -12.18 10.44 -12.11
C ALA A 132 -11.99 10.10 -13.59
N THR A 133 -10.95 10.69 -14.22
CA THR A 133 -10.54 10.39 -15.58
C THR A 133 -10.02 8.96 -15.70
N ALA A 134 -9.26 8.51 -14.71
CA ALA A 134 -8.73 7.14 -14.61
C ALA A 134 -8.56 6.71 -13.15
N LEU A 135 -8.38 5.41 -12.96
CA LEU A 135 -8.03 4.80 -11.68
C LEU A 135 -6.67 4.11 -11.81
N VAL A 136 -5.90 4.11 -10.74
CA VAL A 136 -4.67 3.31 -10.63
C VAL A 136 -4.82 2.36 -9.45
N ALA A 137 -4.76 1.06 -9.72
CA ALA A 137 -4.90 0.01 -8.73
C ALA A 137 -3.54 -0.65 -8.45
N PRO A 138 -2.99 -0.55 -7.21
CA PRO A 138 -1.71 -1.14 -6.84
C PRO A 138 -1.83 -2.64 -6.56
N TRP A 139 -2.45 -3.38 -7.48
CA TRP A 139 -2.58 -4.84 -7.54
C TRP A 139 -2.78 -5.29 -8.98
N SER A 140 -2.76 -6.60 -9.24
CA SER A 140 -2.93 -7.13 -10.58
C SER A 140 -4.40 -7.25 -10.99
N ALA A 141 -4.68 -7.20 -12.29
CA ALA A 141 -6.02 -7.40 -12.84
C ALA A 141 -6.61 -8.76 -12.48
N GLU A 142 -5.78 -9.80 -12.34
CA GLU A 142 -6.21 -11.16 -11.96
C GLU A 142 -6.82 -11.21 -10.56
N THR A 143 -6.50 -10.23 -9.71
CA THR A 143 -7.01 -10.10 -8.35
C THR A 143 -7.93 -8.89 -8.18
N ALA A 144 -8.53 -8.40 -9.26
CA ALA A 144 -9.47 -7.28 -9.24
C ALA A 144 -10.67 -7.52 -8.31
N GLU A 145 -11.28 -6.44 -7.85
CA GLU A 145 -12.46 -6.51 -6.98
C GLU A 145 -13.67 -7.04 -7.75
N PRO A 146 -14.32 -8.12 -7.30
CA PRO A 146 -15.34 -8.83 -8.08
C PRO A 146 -16.65 -8.04 -8.27
N TYR A 147 -16.87 -7.00 -7.46
CA TYR A 147 -18.10 -6.18 -7.48
C TYR A 147 -17.90 -4.78 -8.05
N TRP A 148 -16.71 -4.50 -8.60
CA TRP A 148 -16.50 -3.22 -9.23
C TRP A 148 -17.34 -3.10 -10.51
N PRO A 149 -17.98 -1.95 -10.75
CA PRO A 149 -18.61 -1.67 -12.02
C PRO A 149 -17.63 -1.83 -13.18
N GLU A 150 -18.12 -2.30 -14.31
CA GLU A 150 -17.29 -2.50 -15.50
C GLU A 150 -16.62 -1.21 -15.96
N GLU A 151 -17.29 -0.07 -15.81
CA GLU A 151 -16.75 1.25 -16.16
C GLU A 151 -15.51 1.60 -15.32
N TRP A 152 -15.42 1.15 -14.08
CA TRP A 152 -14.23 1.35 -13.26
C TRP A 152 -13.09 0.46 -13.74
N ASN A 153 -13.37 -0.80 -14.03
CA ASN A 153 -12.35 -1.72 -14.56
C ASN A 153 -11.78 -1.21 -15.90
N ARG A 154 -12.62 -0.68 -16.80
CA ARG A 154 -12.20 -0.16 -18.11
C ARG A 154 -11.25 1.04 -18.05
N LYS A 155 -11.33 1.85 -16.99
CA LYS A 155 -10.47 3.03 -16.79
C LYS A 155 -9.40 2.81 -15.73
N THR A 156 -9.16 1.56 -15.31
CA THR A 156 -8.18 1.21 -14.29
C THR A 156 -6.90 0.70 -14.91
N THR A 157 -5.78 1.32 -14.55
CA THR A 157 -4.46 0.75 -14.75
C THR A 157 -4.11 -0.11 -13.55
N PHE A 158 -4.03 -1.42 -13.74
CA PHE A 158 -3.58 -2.38 -12.74
C PHE A 158 -2.06 -2.49 -12.78
N THR A 159 -1.38 -1.98 -11.76
CA THR A 159 0.08 -1.87 -11.75
C THR A 159 0.80 -3.08 -11.17
N GLY A 160 0.07 -3.93 -10.45
CA GLY A 160 0.68 -4.83 -9.47
C GLY A 160 1.09 -4.07 -8.21
N ALA A 161 1.53 -4.79 -7.19
CA ALA A 161 1.96 -4.19 -5.93
C ALA A 161 3.15 -3.25 -6.12
N ILE A 162 3.20 -2.19 -5.31
CA ILE A 162 4.28 -1.21 -5.27
C ILE A 162 4.98 -1.33 -3.92
N SER A 163 6.22 -1.79 -3.92
CA SER A 163 7.02 -2.00 -2.73
C SER A 163 8.21 -1.05 -2.69
N ARG A 164 8.60 -0.62 -1.50
CA ARG A 164 9.89 0.09 -1.31
C ARG A 164 11.10 -0.80 -1.59
N PHE A 165 10.90 -2.09 -1.69
CA PHE A 165 11.94 -3.07 -2.03
C PHE A 165 11.99 -3.38 -3.54
N ASP A 166 11.17 -2.73 -4.36
CA ASP A 166 11.28 -2.84 -5.81
C ASP A 166 12.58 -2.15 -6.28
N ALA A 167 13.30 -2.83 -7.16
CA ALA A 167 14.46 -2.22 -7.80
C ALA A 167 13.98 -1.09 -8.74
N PRO A 168 14.69 0.05 -8.80
CA PRO A 168 14.37 1.09 -9.78
C PRO A 168 14.44 0.51 -11.20
N VAL A 169 13.46 0.84 -12.02
CA VAL A 169 13.51 0.50 -13.44
C VAL A 169 14.63 1.34 -14.08
N ARG A 170 15.63 0.68 -14.67
CA ARG A 170 16.72 1.35 -15.39
C ARG A 170 16.25 1.64 -16.80
N ASP A 171 16.46 2.87 -17.26
CA ASP A 171 16.31 3.18 -18.67
C ASP A 171 17.35 2.43 -19.53
N ALA A 172 17.14 2.39 -20.85
CA ALA A 172 18.05 1.74 -21.78
C ALA A 172 19.47 2.35 -21.80
N ALA A 173 19.69 3.51 -21.17
CA ALA A 173 20.97 4.19 -21.02
C ALA A 173 21.71 3.83 -19.72
N GLY A 174 21.10 3.02 -18.82
CA GLY A 174 21.73 2.55 -17.58
C GLY A 174 21.89 3.63 -16.50
N VAL A 175 21.27 4.80 -16.68
CA VAL A 175 21.29 5.89 -15.70
C VAL A 175 20.22 5.62 -14.65
N GLY A 176 20.61 4.90 -13.60
CA GLY A 176 19.75 4.73 -12.41
C GLY A 176 19.66 6.03 -11.64
N ARG A 177 18.47 6.58 -11.47
CA ARG A 177 18.23 7.60 -10.46
C ARG A 177 18.34 6.91 -9.10
N HIS A 178 19.20 7.43 -8.26
CA HIS A 178 19.75 6.97 -6.98
C HIS A 178 18.96 5.88 -6.22
N PRO A 179 19.57 4.74 -5.91
CA PRO A 179 18.99 3.74 -5.03
C PRO A 179 19.31 4.08 -3.57
N LEU A 180 18.33 3.90 -2.70
CA LEU A 180 18.66 3.42 -1.36
C LEU A 180 19.19 1.99 -1.59
N GLN A 181 20.50 1.81 -1.51
CA GLN A 181 21.09 0.49 -1.67
C GLN A 181 20.53 -0.46 -0.62
N PRO A 182 19.87 -1.56 -1.00
CA PRO A 182 19.99 -2.75 -0.19
C PRO A 182 21.44 -3.16 -0.27
N ALA A 183 22.06 -3.40 0.87
CA ALA A 183 23.42 -3.93 0.92
C ALA A 183 23.49 -5.13 -0.02
N THR A 184 24.31 -5.02 -1.05
CA THR A 184 24.63 -6.11 -1.97
C THR A 184 25.13 -7.27 -1.11
N PRO A 185 24.59 -8.49 -1.23
CA PRO A 185 25.29 -9.62 -0.66
C PRO A 185 26.67 -9.67 -1.31
N ALA A 186 27.70 -9.54 -0.50
CA ALA A 186 29.07 -9.67 -0.95
C ALA A 186 29.17 -11.01 -1.69
N SER A 187 29.54 -10.96 -2.96
CA SER A 187 30.00 -12.11 -3.72
C SER A 187 31.35 -12.52 -3.12
N GLY A 188 31.30 -13.29 -2.08
CA GLY A 188 32.43 -13.89 -1.38
C GLY A 188 32.13 -15.36 -1.23
N THR A 189 32.76 -16.14 -2.04
CA THR A 189 33.01 -17.57 -1.92
C THR A 189 33.44 -17.95 -0.51
N ASP A 190 32.95 -19.09 -0.08
CA ASP A 190 33.16 -19.90 1.10
C ASP A 190 31.98 -19.83 2.08
N VAL A 191 30.90 -20.49 1.67
CA VAL A 191 29.95 -21.04 2.64
C VAL A 191 30.62 -22.27 3.24
N ALA A 192 31.29 -22.07 4.39
CA ALA A 192 31.64 -23.20 5.24
C ALA A 192 30.36 -23.94 5.59
N GLU A 193 30.28 -25.24 5.32
CA GLU A 193 29.19 -26.10 5.76
C GLU A 193 28.97 -25.86 7.26
N PRO A 194 27.73 -25.58 7.70
CA PRO A 194 27.44 -25.44 9.11
C PRO A 194 27.74 -26.79 9.80
N PRO A 195 28.26 -26.78 11.02
CA PRO A 195 28.55 -28.02 11.75
C PRO A 195 27.28 -28.88 11.84
N SER A 196 27.36 -30.10 11.39
CA SER A 196 26.34 -31.13 11.46
C SER A 196 25.82 -31.26 12.88
N GLY A 197 24.58 -30.78 13.13
CA GLY A 197 23.94 -30.84 14.45
C GLY A 197 23.03 -29.69 14.81
N VAL A 198 22.99 -28.60 14.02
CA VAL A 198 22.02 -27.51 14.23
C VAL A 198 20.69 -27.92 13.60
N VAL A 199 19.73 -28.31 14.41
CA VAL A 199 18.33 -28.44 14.04
C VAL A 199 17.88 -27.01 13.64
N HIS A 200 17.78 -26.71 12.36
CA HIS A 200 17.17 -25.47 11.88
C HIS A 200 15.71 -25.48 12.32
N ARG A 201 15.40 -24.79 13.41
CA ARG A 201 14.02 -24.60 13.83
C ARG A 201 13.35 -23.71 12.78
N GLU A 202 12.26 -24.18 12.21
CA GLU A 202 11.38 -23.37 11.37
C GLU A 202 10.99 -22.09 12.13
N SER A 203 10.90 -20.97 11.40
CA SER A 203 10.72 -19.66 12.01
C SER A 203 9.49 -18.94 11.46
N VAL A 204 8.75 -18.32 12.38
CA VAL A 204 7.66 -17.40 12.06
C VAL A 204 8.11 -15.98 12.40
N LEU A 205 8.05 -15.10 11.43
CA LEU A 205 8.20 -13.67 11.64
C LEU A 205 6.82 -13.01 11.61
N VAL A 206 6.41 -12.41 12.73
CA VAL A 206 5.17 -11.62 12.80
C VAL A 206 5.52 -10.15 12.61
N VAL A 207 4.86 -9.47 11.68
CA VAL A 207 5.11 -8.04 11.38
C VAL A 207 3.80 -7.25 11.46
N TRP A 208 3.70 -6.35 12.44
CA TRP A 208 2.56 -5.43 12.59
C TRP A 208 2.94 -4.02 12.21
N GLY A 209 2.07 -3.36 11.43
CA GLY A 209 2.24 -1.97 11.02
C GLY A 209 1.61 -0.97 12.01
N ARG A 210 1.84 0.32 11.75
CA ARG A 210 1.35 1.44 12.60
C ARG A 210 -0.17 1.60 12.64
N GLY A 211 -0.91 0.94 11.76
CA GLY A 211 -2.38 0.99 11.76
C GLY A 211 -3.05 0.28 12.93
N GLY A 212 -2.29 -0.28 13.88
CA GLY A 212 -2.78 -1.03 15.02
C GLY A 212 -3.14 -2.48 14.66
N THR A 213 -3.34 -3.29 15.69
CA THR A 213 -3.78 -4.68 15.60
C THR A 213 -4.74 -4.99 16.73
N VAL A 214 -5.70 -5.88 16.50
CA VAL A 214 -6.56 -6.45 17.54
C VAL A 214 -5.92 -7.70 18.17
N VAL A 215 -4.80 -8.16 17.63
CA VAL A 215 -4.06 -9.34 18.11
C VAL A 215 -3.16 -8.92 19.26
N GLY A 216 -3.39 -9.50 20.42
CA GLY A 216 -2.62 -9.24 21.65
C GLY A 216 -1.46 -10.22 21.87
N ASP A 217 -0.64 -9.92 22.88
CA ASP A 217 0.47 -10.79 23.28
C ASP A 217 0.01 -12.19 23.72
N ALA A 218 -1.18 -12.29 24.31
CA ALA A 218 -1.78 -13.57 24.71
C ALA A 218 -2.10 -14.46 23.50
N ASP A 219 -2.56 -13.86 22.39
CA ASP A 219 -2.86 -14.58 21.16
C ASP A 219 -1.59 -15.13 20.52
N ILE A 220 -0.53 -14.32 20.50
CA ILE A 220 0.80 -14.74 20.02
C ILE A 220 1.38 -15.84 20.92
N ALA A 221 1.26 -15.71 22.24
CA ALA A 221 1.75 -16.71 23.18
C ALA A 221 1.03 -18.06 23.00
N ALA A 222 -0.29 -18.04 22.79
CA ALA A 222 -1.08 -19.23 22.52
C ALA A 222 -0.71 -19.91 21.19
N ALA A 223 -0.47 -19.13 20.12
CA ALA A 223 0.02 -19.65 18.85
C ALA A 223 1.40 -20.34 18.99
N ARG A 224 2.33 -19.70 19.72
CA ARG A 224 3.65 -20.28 20.03
C ARG A 224 3.54 -21.60 20.79
N ALA A 225 2.67 -21.66 21.79
CA ALA A 225 2.45 -22.88 22.59
C ALA A 225 1.90 -24.04 21.73
N ALA A 226 1.06 -23.73 20.75
CA ALA A 226 0.50 -24.71 19.82
C ALA A 226 1.50 -25.19 18.75
N THR A 227 2.61 -24.48 18.56
CA THR A 227 3.63 -24.76 17.53
C THR A 227 5.04 -24.87 18.15
N PRO A 228 5.32 -25.81 19.05
CA PRO A 228 6.55 -25.85 19.85
C PRO A 228 7.83 -26.08 19.02
N GLY A 229 7.69 -26.59 17.78
CA GLY A 229 8.82 -26.74 16.85
C GLY A 229 9.24 -25.44 16.15
N TRP A 230 8.42 -24.38 16.21
CA TRP A 230 8.63 -23.13 15.52
C TRP A 230 9.17 -22.03 16.45
N ARG A 231 10.09 -21.22 15.94
CA ARG A 231 10.60 -20.03 16.62
C ARG A 231 9.84 -18.79 16.12
N TRP A 232 9.14 -18.10 17.00
CA TRP A 232 8.39 -16.90 16.66
C TRP A 232 9.15 -15.62 17.05
N THR A 233 9.28 -14.70 16.10
CA THR A 233 9.80 -13.34 16.30
C THR A 233 8.69 -12.35 15.96
N VAL A 234 8.50 -11.33 16.80
CA VAL A 234 7.44 -10.31 16.58
C VAL A 234 8.08 -8.94 16.38
N ARG A 235 7.64 -8.25 15.36
CA ARG A 235 8.00 -6.87 15.05
C ARG A 235 6.76 -6.00 15.07
N THR A 236 6.85 -4.91 15.82
CA THR A 236 5.77 -3.92 15.99
C THR A 236 6.31 -2.52 15.72
N PRO A 237 5.46 -1.49 15.62
CA PRO A 237 5.93 -0.11 15.53
C PRO A 237 6.84 0.33 16.67
N ASP A 238 6.65 -0.22 17.88
CA ASP A 238 7.44 0.10 19.08
C ASP A 238 8.74 -0.75 19.16
N ALA A 239 8.77 -1.89 18.47
CA ALA A 239 9.93 -2.77 18.35
C ALA A 239 10.15 -3.13 16.86
N PRO A 240 10.53 -2.14 16.03
CA PRO A 240 10.67 -2.34 14.60
C PRO A 240 11.84 -3.26 14.26
N SER A 241 11.78 -3.86 13.07
CA SER A 241 12.91 -4.60 12.53
C SER A 241 14.07 -3.63 12.22
N PRO A 242 15.30 -3.95 12.60
CA PRO A 242 16.48 -3.19 12.19
C PRO A 242 16.80 -3.38 10.70
N ASP A 243 16.44 -4.53 10.13
CA ASP A 243 16.60 -4.87 8.71
C ASP A 243 15.48 -5.82 8.30
N LEU A 244 14.33 -5.23 7.94
CA LEU A 244 13.14 -6.01 7.57
C LEU A 244 13.37 -6.86 6.32
N TRP A 245 14.14 -6.35 5.34
CA TRP A 245 14.43 -7.09 4.13
C TRP A 245 15.13 -8.41 4.41
N ARG A 246 16.16 -8.37 5.22
CA ARG A 246 16.88 -9.56 5.64
C ARG A 246 15.98 -10.52 6.45
N GLU A 247 15.24 -10.00 7.43
CA GLU A 247 14.35 -10.83 8.26
C GLU A 247 13.25 -11.52 7.45
N LEU A 248 12.71 -10.86 6.40
CA LEU A 248 11.75 -11.47 5.48
C LEU A 248 12.34 -12.66 4.72
N HIS A 249 13.61 -12.59 4.32
CA HIS A 249 14.29 -13.70 3.62
C HIS A 249 14.78 -14.82 4.55
N GLU A 250 15.06 -14.52 5.80
CA GLU A 250 15.46 -15.50 6.81
C GLU A 250 14.25 -16.23 7.43
N ALA A 251 13.06 -15.68 7.33
CA ALA A 251 11.85 -16.28 7.87
C ALA A 251 11.35 -17.44 7.00
N THR A 252 10.96 -18.54 7.66
CA THR A 252 10.32 -19.68 6.97
C THR A 252 8.88 -19.35 6.55
N VAL A 253 8.14 -18.66 7.45
CA VAL A 253 6.78 -18.13 7.18
C VAL A 253 6.66 -16.74 7.80
N VAL A 254 6.02 -15.82 7.11
CA VAL A 254 5.70 -14.49 7.66
C VAL A 254 4.22 -14.38 7.95
N VAL A 255 3.87 -13.86 9.11
CA VAL A 255 2.49 -13.52 9.52
C VAL A 255 2.37 -12.01 9.56
N THR A 256 1.40 -11.46 8.85
CA THR A 256 1.16 -10.00 8.84
C THR A 256 -0.31 -9.66 8.60
N HIS A 257 -0.62 -8.37 8.55
CA HIS A 257 -1.95 -7.85 8.23
C HIS A 257 -2.13 -7.58 6.74
N GLY A 258 -3.41 -7.45 6.27
CA GLY A 258 -3.75 -7.22 4.86
C GLY A 258 -3.52 -5.79 4.34
N GLY A 259 -2.66 -4.99 4.98
CA GLY A 259 -2.34 -3.64 4.51
C GLY A 259 -1.48 -3.64 3.26
N ASN A 260 -1.75 -2.74 2.33
CA ASN A 260 -1.11 -2.71 1.00
C ASN A 260 0.42 -2.77 1.04
N ASN A 261 1.06 -1.98 1.91
CA ASN A 261 2.53 -1.98 2.01
C ASN A 261 3.08 -3.28 2.57
N ALA A 262 2.46 -3.84 3.63
CA ALA A 262 2.91 -5.08 4.22
C ALA A 262 2.84 -6.23 3.18
N VAL A 263 1.71 -6.33 2.46
CA VAL A 263 1.54 -7.32 1.39
C VAL A 263 2.51 -7.08 0.22
N ALA A 264 2.77 -5.82 -0.14
CA ALA A 264 3.75 -5.49 -1.17
C ALA A 264 5.18 -5.89 -0.76
N GLU A 265 5.56 -5.71 0.51
CA GLU A 265 6.85 -6.13 1.04
C GLU A 265 7.00 -7.65 1.05
N LEU A 266 5.95 -8.40 1.46
CA LEU A 266 5.92 -9.87 1.36
C LEU A 266 6.08 -10.35 -0.09
N SER A 267 5.36 -9.71 -1.01
CA SER A 267 5.40 -10.07 -2.42
C SER A 267 6.78 -9.81 -3.04
N ALA A 268 7.47 -8.76 -2.58
CA ALA A 268 8.84 -8.46 -3.01
C ALA A 268 9.84 -9.52 -2.50
N ALA A 269 9.69 -9.97 -1.26
CA ALA A 269 10.52 -11.01 -0.67
C ALA A 269 10.13 -12.44 -1.14
N ARG A 270 8.93 -12.61 -1.74
CA ARG A 270 8.42 -13.92 -2.21
C ARG A 270 8.37 -14.98 -1.11
N VAL A 271 8.09 -14.56 0.11
CA VAL A 271 8.10 -15.43 1.28
C VAL A 271 6.73 -16.12 1.46
N PRO A 272 6.69 -17.39 1.94
CA PRO A 272 5.47 -18.04 2.39
C PRO A 272 4.80 -17.20 3.49
N ALA A 273 3.47 -16.99 3.40
CA ALA A 273 2.83 -16.05 4.31
C ALA A 273 1.44 -16.48 4.78
N VAL A 274 1.08 -15.97 5.96
CA VAL A 274 -0.28 -15.94 6.49
C VAL A 274 -0.67 -14.47 6.67
N VAL A 275 -1.67 -14.01 5.93
CA VAL A 275 -2.18 -12.64 6.00
C VAL A 275 -3.49 -12.64 6.77
N VAL A 276 -3.50 -11.99 7.95
CA VAL A 276 -4.66 -11.92 8.84
C VAL A 276 -5.26 -10.52 8.77
N ALA A 277 -6.48 -10.40 8.26
CA ALA A 277 -7.15 -9.12 8.15
C ALA A 277 -7.34 -8.47 9.52
N GLN A 278 -7.13 -7.16 9.58
CA GLN A 278 -7.47 -6.34 10.74
C GLN A 278 -8.66 -5.46 10.39
N PRO A 279 -9.57 -5.17 11.32
CA PRO A 279 -10.70 -4.28 11.07
C PRO A 279 -10.24 -2.93 10.52
N ARG A 280 -10.76 -2.55 9.37
CA ARG A 280 -10.48 -1.27 8.70
C ARG A 280 -11.75 -0.78 8.01
N PRO A 281 -11.88 0.55 7.80
CA PRO A 281 -12.97 1.07 6.99
C PRO A 281 -13.07 0.38 5.64
N HIS A 282 -14.31 0.12 5.21
CA HIS A 282 -14.64 -0.52 3.93
C HIS A 282 -14.06 -1.93 3.74
N ASP A 283 -13.72 -2.63 4.83
CA ASP A 283 -13.21 -4.01 4.84
C ASP A 283 -12.00 -4.24 3.91
N GLU A 284 -11.17 -3.20 3.72
CA GLU A 284 -10.05 -3.25 2.75
C GLU A 284 -9.07 -4.39 3.00
N GLN A 285 -8.75 -4.68 4.28
CA GLN A 285 -7.83 -5.77 4.59
C GLN A 285 -8.49 -7.14 4.46
N LEU A 286 -9.79 -7.23 4.73
CA LEU A 286 -10.57 -8.44 4.51
C LEU A 286 -10.61 -8.78 3.02
N ALA A 287 -10.90 -7.79 2.17
CA ALA A 287 -10.88 -7.95 0.72
C ALA A 287 -9.48 -8.37 0.20
N THR A 288 -8.41 -7.78 0.78
CA THR A 288 -7.03 -8.15 0.44
C THR A 288 -6.74 -9.60 0.80
N ALA A 289 -7.00 -10.02 2.04
CA ALA A 289 -6.75 -11.39 2.50
C ALA A 289 -7.53 -12.41 1.67
N ALA A 290 -8.82 -12.13 1.41
CA ALA A 290 -9.67 -12.97 0.58
C ALA A 290 -9.17 -13.07 -0.88
N ALA A 291 -8.67 -12.00 -1.47
CA ALA A 291 -8.12 -12.01 -2.83
C ALA A 291 -6.84 -12.85 -2.92
N LEU A 292 -5.95 -12.73 -1.93
CA LEU A 292 -4.71 -13.50 -1.83
C LEU A 292 -4.98 -15.00 -1.69
N ASP A 293 -5.94 -15.36 -0.83
CA ASP A 293 -6.32 -16.76 -0.59
C ASP A 293 -6.99 -17.38 -1.82
N ARG A 294 -7.96 -16.69 -2.42
CA ARG A 294 -8.62 -17.15 -3.67
C ARG A 294 -7.66 -17.37 -4.81
N ALA A 295 -6.66 -16.50 -4.94
CA ALA A 295 -5.63 -16.63 -5.96
C ALA A 295 -4.58 -17.70 -5.62
N GLY A 296 -4.63 -18.32 -4.43
CA GLY A 296 -3.65 -19.31 -3.97
C GLY A 296 -2.24 -18.74 -3.83
N ILE A 297 -2.13 -17.46 -3.51
CA ILE A 297 -0.85 -16.75 -3.34
C ILE A 297 -0.26 -17.02 -1.96
N CYS A 298 -1.09 -16.86 -0.92
CA CYS A 298 -0.73 -17.16 0.46
C CYS A 298 -1.98 -17.54 1.26
N VAL A 299 -1.85 -17.88 2.51
CA VAL A 299 -2.98 -18.10 3.41
C VAL A 299 -3.58 -16.76 3.80
N GLY A 300 -4.82 -16.49 3.40
CA GLY A 300 -5.59 -15.30 3.77
C GLY A 300 -6.66 -15.63 4.81
N LEU A 301 -6.71 -14.91 5.92
CA LEU A 301 -7.63 -15.13 7.03
C LEU A 301 -8.40 -13.85 7.38
N GLU A 302 -9.68 -14.00 7.68
CA GLU A 302 -10.55 -12.90 8.11
C GLU A 302 -10.21 -12.44 9.54
N HIS A 303 -9.83 -13.39 10.41
CA HIS A 303 -9.56 -13.14 11.81
C HIS A 303 -8.34 -13.96 12.26
N TRP A 304 -7.77 -13.60 13.40
CA TRP A 304 -6.74 -14.40 14.06
C TRP A 304 -7.30 -15.79 14.39
N PRO A 305 -6.63 -16.87 13.95
CA PRO A 305 -7.16 -18.22 14.08
C PRO A 305 -7.04 -18.74 15.51
N SER A 306 -7.75 -19.83 15.82
CA SER A 306 -7.58 -20.50 17.09
C SER A 306 -6.17 -21.08 17.22
N PRO A 307 -5.63 -21.23 18.44
CA PRO A 307 -4.29 -21.80 18.64
C PRO A 307 -4.14 -23.19 17.99
N ALA A 308 -5.18 -24.01 17.96
CA ALA A 308 -5.15 -25.35 17.41
C ALA A 308 -5.01 -25.37 15.87
N ASP A 309 -5.36 -24.29 15.18
CA ASP A 309 -5.29 -24.21 13.72
C ASP A 309 -3.89 -23.87 13.20
N TRP A 310 -3.05 -23.24 14.03
CA TRP A 310 -1.74 -22.75 13.59
C TRP A 310 -0.84 -23.80 12.95
N PRO A 311 -0.70 -25.04 13.47
CA PRO A 311 0.13 -26.06 12.81
C PRO A 311 -0.28 -26.30 11.35
N VAL A 312 -1.58 -26.44 11.09
CA VAL A 312 -2.10 -26.68 9.74
C VAL A 312 -1.94 -25.45 8.83
N LEU A 313 -2.13 -24.25 9.36
CA LEU A 313 -1.98 -23.01 8.61
C LEU A 313 -0.54 -22.74 8.20
N LEU A 314 0.44 -23.02 9.07
CA LEU A 314 1.86 -22.90 8.75
C LEU A 314 2.27 -23.91 7.67
N GLU A 315 1.85 -25.16 7.78
CA GLU A 315 2.07 -26.17 6.73
C GLU A 315 1.43 -25.78 5.40
N ARG A 316 0.20 -25.24 5.43
CA ARG A 316 -0.46 -24.72 4.24
C ARG A 316 0.33 -23.57 3.61
N ALA A 317 0.83 -22.64 4.41
CA ALA A 317 1.67 -21.52 3.92
C ALA A 317 2.95 -22.03 3.25
N LEU A 318 3.62 -23.04 3.83
CA LEU A 318 4.78 -23.69 3.24
C LEU A 318 4.44 -24.37 1.91
N THR A 319 3.32 -25.08 1.84
CA THR A 319 2.85 -25.75 0.63
C THR A 319 2.57 -24.77 -0.50
N LEU A 320 1.95 -23.62 -0.21
CA LEU A 320 1.73 -22.57 -1.19
C LEU A 320 3.05 -21.91 -1.64
N GLY A 321 4.01 -21.81 -0.74
CA GLY A 321 5.32 -21.22 -1.02
C GLY A 321 5.26 -19.74 -1.41
N GLY A 322 6.28 -19.27 -2.12
CA GLY A 322 6.41 -17.88 -2.54
C GLY A 322 6.30 -17.63 -4.05
N GLN A 323 6.09 -18.67 -4.86
CA GLN A 323 6.15 -18.56 -6.33
C GLN A 323 4.99 -17.73 -6.90
N ARG A 324 3.79 -17.90 -6.34
CA ARG A 324 2.58 -17.23 -6.84
C ARG A 324 2.49 -15.74 -6.51
N TRP A 325 3.44 -15.17 -5.80
CA TRP A 325 3.53 -13.71 -5.65
C TRP A 325 3.67 -12.98 -6.99
N ASP A 326 4.08 -13.66 -8.07
CA ASP A 326 4.08 -13.10 -9.43
C ASP A 326 2.69 -12.68 -9.91
N VAL A 327 1.63 -13.34 -9.44
CA VAL A 327 0.24 -12.94 -9.72
C VAL A 327 -0.10 -11.59 -9.09
N TRP A 328 0.50 -11.25 -7.95
CA TRP A 328 0.23 -10.02 -7.23
C TRP A 328 1.15 -8.86 -7.61
N ARG A 329 2.38 -9.16 -7.98
CA ARG A 329 3.45 -8.18 -8.17
C ARG A 329 4.23 -8.46 -9.46
N HIS A 330 4.46 -7.41 -10.24
CA HIS A 330 5.31 -7.46 -11.44
C HIS A 330 6.73 -6.92 -11.21
N GLY A 331 6.97 -6.19 -10.09
CA GLY A 331 8.26 -5.61 -9.72
C GLY A 331 8.53 -4.21 -10.29
N ASP A 332 7.66 -3.72 -11.13
CA ASP A 332 7.71 -2.43 -11.81
C ASP A 332 6.46 -1.57 -11.57
N GLY A 333 5.71 -1.85 -10.49
CA GLY A 333 4.41 -1.23 -10.24
C GLY A 333 4.46 0.30 -10.15
N ALA A 334 5.48 0.88 -9.54
CA ALA A 334 5.67 2.33 -9.47
C ALA A 334 5.92 2.93 -10.85
N HIS A 335 6.75 2.30 -11.66
CA HIS A 335 7.02 2.70 -13.04
C HIS A 335 5.77 2.64 -13.91
N ARG A 336 4.98 1.56 -13.82
CA ARG A 336 3.70 1.45 -14.54
C ARG A 336 2.72 2.53 -14.14
N ALA A 337 2.63 2.85 -12.85
CA ALA A 337 1.80 3.95 -12.36
C ALA A 337 2.27 5.29 -12.95
N ALA A 338 3.57 5.60 -12.88
CA ALA A 338 4.14 6.81 -13.43
C ALA A 338 3.89 6.93 -14.94
N ALA A 339 4.12 5.87 -15.71
CA ALA A 339 3.88 5.84 -17.15
C ALA A 339 2.40 6.11 -17.51
N ALA A 340 1.46 5.53 -16.75
CA ALA A 340 0.03 5.79 -16.93
C ALA A 340 -0.32 7.26 -16.64
N LEU A 341 0.24 7.85 -15.57
CA LEU A 341 0.04 9.26 -15.24
C LEU A 341 0.58 10.19 -16.34
N GLU A 342 1.77 9.91 -16.85
CA GLU A 342 2.37 10.71 -17.93
C GLU A 342 1.61 10.58 -19.26
N THR A 343 1.07 9.40 -19.57
CA THR A 343 0.21 9.17 -20.73
C THR A 343 -1.05 10.04 -20.64
N LEU A 344 -1.71 10.04 -19.47
CA LEU A 344 -2.88 10.89 -19.24
C LEU A 344 -2.54 12.39 -19.29
N LEU A 345 -1.38 12.80 -18.76
CA LEU A 345 -0.94 14.20 -18.81
C LEU A 345 -0.75 14.70 -20.26
N ARG A 346 -0.36 13.81 -21.17
CA ARG A 346 -0.28 14.13 -22.62
C ARG A 346 -1.65 14.15 -23.32
N GLY A 347 -2.75 13.88 -22.61
CA GLY A 347 -4.09 13.81 -23.17
C GLY A 347 -4.39 12.50 -23.91
N GLU A 348 -3.55 11.50 -23.78
CA GLU A 348 -3.75 10.15 -24.30
C GLU A 348 -4.57 9.33 -23.30
N ARG A 349 -5.41 8.40 -23.79
CA ARG A 349 -6.12 7.46 -22.91
C ARG A 349 -5.30 6.18 -22.76
N PRO A 350 -5.16 5.65 -21.53
CA PRO A 350 -4.45 4.39 -21.32
C PRO A 350 -5.20 3.18 -21.89
#